data_6ca7a6e0e4686a5c21b2c61a413cc2ae
#
_entry.id   6ca7a6e0e4686a5c21b2c61a413cc2ae
#
_cell.length_a   1.000
_cell.length_b   1.000
_cell.length_c   1.000
_cell.angle_alpha   90.00
_cell.angle_beta   90.00
_cell.angle_gamma   90.00
#
_symmetry.space_group_name_H-M   'P 1'
#
loop_
_entity.id
_entity.type
_entity.pdbx_description
1 polymer ?
#
loop_
_entity_poly.entity_id
_entity_poly.type
_entity_poly.pdbx_seq_one_letter_code
_entity_poly.pdbx_strand_id
1 'polypeptide(L)'
;MAKVDILIKGYNKEISDDFHEYASTCTLVRDGDINMVVDPGTHKSPDLYEKALEKFGLKMGDITHVFTTHEHLDHSRDRALFVNATVVDGWGYHKGNGHEFHEEEEFEISSGIKRIATPGHQGDIHASLLVETDAGVVCVAGDVWWNEDFTPKKDPYAADQEDLEKSRKKVLKAADYIIPGHGGMVKNPKKNG
;
A
#
# COMPACT_ATOMS: atom_id res chain seq x y z
N MET A 1 9.11 -4.93 -17.16
CA MET A 1 9.23 -4.59 -15.74
C MET A 1 7.88 -4.13 -15.21
N ALA A 2 7.67 -4.21 -13.91
CA ALA A 2 6.42 -3.82 -13.31
C ALA A 2 6.14 -2.31 -13.45
N LYS A 3 4.88 -1.90 -13.29
CA LYS A 3 4.42 -0.51 -13.36
C LYS A 3 3.65 -0.18 -12.09
N VAL A 4 3.83 1.05 -11.60
CA VAL A 4 3.13 1.57 -10.43
C VAL A 4 2.47 2.89 -10.78
N ASP A 5 1.17 2.98 -10.56
CA ASP A 5 0.35 4.16 -10.83
C ASP A 5 -0.54 4.47 -9.62
N ILE A 6 -0.67 5.72 -9.26
CA ILE A 6 -1.65 6.14 -8.25
C ILE A 6 -3.02 6.20 -8.91
N LEU A 7 -3.94 5.32 -8.49
CA LEU A 7 -5.33 5.32 -8.95
C LEU A 7 -6.10 6.49 -8.33
N ILE A 8 -6.03 6.61 -7.01
CA ILE A 8 -6.72 7.64 -6.23
C ILE A 8 -5.74 8.10 -5.17
N LYS A 9 -5.37 9.39 -5.22
CA LYS A 9 -4.49 9.98 -4.22
C LYS A 9 -5.22 10.10 -2.89
N GLY A 10 -4.62 9.57 -1.84
CA GLY A 10 -5.10 9.70 -0.48
C GLY A 10 -4.89 11.09 0.11
N TYR A 11 -5.46 11.30 1.26
CA TYR A 11 -5.33 12.55 2.02
C TYR A 11 -5.56 12.30 3.51
N ASN A 12 -5.01 13.20 4.31
CA ASN A 12 -5.26 13.31 5.75
C ASN A 12 -5.56 14.79 6.05
N LYS A 13 -6.75 15.07 6.57
CA LYS A 13 -7.24 16.41 6.84
C LYS A 13 -7.85 16.49 8.23
N GLU A 14 -7.31 17.36 9.05
CA GLU A 14 -7.95 17.81 10.28
C GLU A 14 -9.06 18.82 9.93
N ILE A 15 -10.29 18.52 10.33
CA ILE A 15 -11.47 19.36 10.12
C ILE A 15 -11.80 20.11 11.41
N SER A 16 -11.65 19.44 12.56
CA SER A 16 -11.75 20.00 13.91
C SER A 16 -10.97 19.13 14.88
N ASP A 17 -10.81 19.57 16.12
CA ASP A 17 -10.09 18.85 17.17
C ASP A 17 -10.57 17.38 17.34
N ASP A 18 -11.87 17.13 17.08
CA ASP A 18 -12.50 15.81 17.27
C ASP A 18 -12.87 15.12 15.96
N PHE A 19 -12.59 15.72 14.79
CA PHE A 19 -13.00 15.16 13.51
C PHE A 19 -11.93 15.33 12.44
N HIS A 20 -11.42 14.18 11.98
CA HIS A 20 -10.46 14.09 10.90
C HIS A 20 -11.05 13.33 9.72
N GLU A 21 -10.81 13.80 8.51
CA GLU A 21 -11.07 13.05 7.27
C GLU A 21 -9.76 12.52 6.73
N TYR A 22 -9.73 11.21 6.47
CA TYR A 22 -8.59 10.55 5.84
C TYR A 22 -9.05 9.46 4.87
N ALA A 23 -8.25 9.23 3.84
CA ALA A 23 -8.40 8.13 2.92
C ALA A 23 -7.01 7.70 2.46
N SER A 24 -6.79 6.41 2.35
CA SER A 24 -5.52 5.86 1.86
C SER A 24 -5.26 6.23 0.41
N THR A 25 -4.00 6.21 0.02
CA THR A 25 -3.62 6.27 -1.39
C THR A 25 -3.83 4.91 -2.02
N CYS A 26 -4.83 4.82 -2.90
CA CYS A 26 -5.08 3.62 -3.68
C CYS A 26 -4.12 3.56 -4.87
N THR A 27 -3.34 2.49 -4.97
CA THR A 27 -2.30 2.32 -5.99
C THR A 27 -2.61 1.12 -6.89
N LEU A 28 -2.31 1.24 -8.19
CA LEU A 28 -2.34 0.13 -9.15
C LEU A 28 -0.91 -0.34 -9.42
N VAL A 29 -0.64 -1.61 -9.18
CA VAL A 29 0.62 -2.29 -9.53
C VAL A 29 0.33 -3.33 -10.60
N ARG A 30 1.10 -3.32 -11.70
CA ARG A 30 0.93 -4.24 -12.82
C ARG A 30 2.25 -4.91 -13.15
N ASP A 31 2.25 -6.26 -13.23
CA ASP A 31 3.41 -7.05 -13.62
C ASP A 31 2.96 -8.35 -14.31
N GLY A 32 3.24 -8.49 -15.61
CA GLY A 32 2.72 -9.61 -16.41
C GLY A 32 1.19 -9.70 -16.36
N ASP A 33 0.69 -10.82 -15.86
CA ASP A 33 -0.75 -11.08 -15.70
C ASP A 33 -1.34 -10.52 -14.37
N ILE A 34 -0.51 -9.91 -13.53
CA ILE A 34 -0.94 -9.32 -12.27
C ILE A 34 -1.44 -7.90 -12.51
N ASN A 35 -2.71 -7.67 -12.18
CA ASN A 35 -3.29 -6.35 -11.95
C ASN A 35 -3.66 -6.28 -10.47
N MET A 36 -2.89 -5.57 -9.69
CA MET A 36 -3.04 -5.48 -8.23
C MET A 36 -3.47 -4.08 -7.82
N VAL A 37 -4.54 -3.99 -7.05
CA VAL A 37 -4.92 -2.77 -6.33
C VAL A 37 -4.36 -2.85 -4.92
N VAL A 38 -3.70 -1.78 -4.48
CA VAL A 38 -3.12 -1.66 -3.13
C VAL A 38 -3.90 -0.63 -2.35
N ASP A 39 -4.27 -0.97 -1.13
CA ASP A 39 -5.01 -0.13 -0.19
C ASP A 39 -6.23 0.56 -0.83
N PRO A 40 -7.26 -0.20 -1.24
CA PRO A 40 -8.46 0.39 -1.85
C PRO A 40 -9.19 1.36 -0.93
N GLY A 41 -9.01 1.22 0.37
CA GLY A 41 -9.42 2.23 1.34
C GLY A 41 -10.90 2.35 1.61
N THR A 42 -11.33 3.60 1.86
CA THR A 42 -12.72 4.01 2.08
C THR A 42 -13.03 5.19 1.17
N HIS A 43 -13.35 4.96 -0.09
CA HIS A 43 -13.73 6.03 -0.98
C HIS A 43 -15.26 6.22 -1.00
N LYS A 44 -15.70 7.42 -1.35
CA LYS A 44 -17.11 7.83 -1.25
C LYS A 44 -18.05 7.02 -2.15
N SER A 45 -17.53 6.40 -3.22
CA SER A 45 -18.31 5.63 -4.18
C SER A 45 -17.46 4.61 -4.92
N PRO A 46 -17.97 3.38 -5.16
CA PRO A 46 -17.32 2.39 -6.04
C PRO A 46 -17.00 2.91 -7.45
N ASP A 47 -17.81 3.82 -7.98
CA ASP A 47 -17.59 4.45 -9.30
C ASP A 47 -16.24 5.16 -9.42
N LEU A 48 -15.61 5.56 -8.29
CA LEU A 48 -14.29 6.17 -8.31
C LEU A 48 -13.22 5.19 -8.76
N TYR A 49 -13.33 3.92 -8.34
CA TYR A 49 -12.40 2.87 -8.77
C TYR A 49 -12.62 2.55 -10.25
N GLU A 50 -13.87 2.42 -10.70
CA GLU A 50 -14.20 2.15 -12.11
C GLU A 50 -13.60 3.23 -13.02
N LYS A 51 -13.88 4.51 -12.73
CA LYS A 51 -13.34 5.64 -13.49
C LYS A 51 -11.81 5.74 -13.44
N ALA A 52 -11.20 5.37 -12.31
CA ALA A 52 -9.75 5.37 -12.17
C ALA A 52 -9.10 4.25 -12.99
N LEU A 53 -9.68 3.05 -12.97
CA LEU A 53 -9.21 1.88 -13.70
C LEU A 53 -9.41 2.03 -15.23
N GLU A 54 -10.51 2.64 -15.67
CA GLU A 54 -10.77 2.94 -17.10
C GLU A 54 -9.63 3.70 -17.78
N LYS A 55 -8.93 4.59 -17.03
CA LYS A 55 -7.75 5.31 -17.57
C LYS A 55 -6.61 4.38 -17.97
N PHE A 56 -6.59 3.18 -17.44
CA PHE A 56 -5.61 2.13 -17.71
C PHE A 56 -6.17 1.00 -18.58
N GLY A 57 -7.41 1.16 -19.09
CA GLY A 57 -8.11 0.16 -19.90
C GLY A 57 -8.58 -1.06 -19.11
N LEU A 58 -8.72 -0.91 -17.78
CA LEU A 58 -9.11 -1.97 -16.86
C LEU A 58 -10.52 -1.73 -16.29
N LYS A 59 -11.17 -2.83 -15.89
CA LYS A 59 -12.42 -2.86 -15.12
C LYS A 59 -12.16 -3.47 -13.75
N MET A 60 -13.07 -3.31 -12.82
CA MET A 60 -13.01 -3.94 -11.49
C MET A 60 -12.76 -5.45 -11.57
N GLY A 61 -13.40 -6.14 -12.53
CA GLY A 61 -13.26 -7.59 -12.73
C GLY A 61 -11.91 -8.05 -13.26
N ASP A 62 -11.09 -7.15 -13.79
CA ASP A 62 -9.75 -7.44 -14.31
C ASP A 62 -8.66 -7.38 -13.23
N ILE A 63 -9.04 -6.96 -12.01
CA ILE A 63 -8.14 -6.94 -10.87
C ILE A 63 -7.98 -8.36 -10.34
N THR A 64 -6.74 -8.84 -10.39
CA THR A 64 -6.37 -10.21 -10.01
C THR A 64 -5.97 -10.32 -8.54
N HIS A 65 -5.44 -9.24 -7.98
CA HIS A 65 -4.98 -9.17 -6.58
C HIS A 65 -5.41 -7.86 -5.93
N VAL A 66 -5.67 -7.94 -4.63
CA VAL A 66 -5.75 -6.78 -3.75
C VAL A 66 -4.71 -6.96 -2.66
N PHE A 67 -3.83 -6.00 -2.51
CA PHE A 67 -2.91 -5.96 -1.39
C PHE A 67 -3.40 -4.95 -0.35
N THR A 68 -3.38 -5.33 0.93
CA THR A 68 -3.67 -4.43 2.05
C THR A 68 -2.43 -4.32 2.90
N THR A 69 -1.89 -3.09 3.03
CA THR A 69 -0.67 -2.85 3.83
C THR A 69 -0.92 -3.15 5.30
N HIS A 70 -2.11 -2.81 5.79
CA HIS A 70 -2.57 -3.08 7.15
C HIS A 70 -4.10 -2.96 7.25
N GLU A 71 -4.68 -3.32 8.41
CA GLU A 71 -6.11 -3.52 8.57
C GLU A 71 -6.89 -2.28 9.04
N HIS A 72 -6.30 -1.07 9.07
CA HIS A 72 -7.09 0.13 9.32
C HIS A 72 -8.14 0.29 8.22
N LEU A 73 -9.34 0.74 8.59
CA LEU A 73 -10.51 0.75 7.69
C LEU A 73 -10.29 1.60 6.44
N ASP A 74 -9.56 2.69 6.56
CA ASP A 74 -9.24 3.59 5.45
C ASP A 74 -8.25 2.98 4.44
N HIS A 75 -7.63 1.84 4.75
CA HIS A 75 -6.82 1.02 3.84
C HIS A 75 -7.54 -0.24 3.35
N SER A 76 -8.37 -0.85 4.19
CA SER A 76 -8.85 -2.23 4.00
C SER A 76 -10.32 -2.38 3.61
N ARG A 77 -11.18 -1.39 3.92
CA ARG A 77 -12.65 -1.54 3.85
C ARG A 77 -13.16 -1.95 2.47
N ASP A 78 -12.70 -1.27 1.42
CA ASP A 78 -13.26 -1.43 0.07
C ASP A 78 -12.62 -2.60 -0.70
N ARG A 79 -11.69 -3.37 -0.09
CA ARG A 79 -11.11 -4.57 -0.72
C ARG A 79 -12.17 -5.58 -1.17
N ALA A 80 -13.30 -5.65 -0.48
CA ALA A 80 -14.41 -6.54 -0.81
C ALA A 80 -15.13 -6.21 -2.14
N LEU A 81 -14.89 -5.04 -2.72
CA LEU A 81 -15.43 -4.66 -4.02
C LEU A 81 -14.77 -5.43 -5.18
N PHE A 82 -13.54 -5.94 -4.97
CA PHE A 82 -12.76 -6.68 -5.96
C PHE A 82 -12.98 -8.18 -5.81
N VAL A 83 -14.20 -8.62 -6.10
CA VAL A 83 -14.70 -9.98 -5.79
C VAL A 83 -13.93 -11.13 -6.45
N ASN A 84 -13.20 -10.88 -7.54
CA ASN A 84 -12.42 -11.88 -8.26
C ASN A 84 -10.95 -11.95 -7.79
N ALA A 85 -10.53 -10.98 -6.98
CA ALA A 85 -9.14 -10.84 -6.59
C ALA A 85 -8.75 -11.83 -5.49
N THR A 86 -7.51 -12.29 -5.54
CA THR A 86 -6.82 -12.88 -4.39
C THR A 86 -6.41 -11.73 -3.47
N VAL A 87 -6.77 -11.80 -2.19
CA VAL A 87 -6.32 -10.81 -1.21
C VAL A 87 -4.95 -11.23 -0.69
N VAL A 88 -4.04 -10.28 -0.62
CA VAL A 88 -2.69 -10.44 -0.05
C VAL A 88 -2.50 -9.42 1.06
N ASP A 89 -1.98 -9.83 2.18
CA ASP A 89 -1.74 -8.96 3.33
C ASP A 89 -0.42 -9.30 4.05
N GLY A 90 -0.28 -8.83 5.28
CA GLY A 90 0.88 -9.11 6.12
C GLY A 90 1.10 -10.59 6.42
N TRP A 91 0.09 -11.43 6.29
CA TRP A 91 0.15 -12.87 6.62
C TRP A 91 0.22 -13.79 5.42
N GLY A 92 -0.09 -13.33 4.20
CA GLY A 92 -0.04 -14.19 3.01
C GLY A 92 -1.20 -13.99 2.06
N TYR A 93 -1.70 -15.09 1.48
CA TYR A 93 -2.72 -15.06 0.44
C TYR A 93 -4.04 -15.61 0.95
N HIS A 94 -5.14 -14.91 0.60
CA HIS A 94 -6.50 -15.35 0.87
C HIS A 94 -7.25 -15.48 -0.46
N LYS A 95 -7.75 -16.70 -0.75
CA LYS A 95 -8.54 -16.96 -1.95
C LYS A 95 -9.77 -17.79 -1.60
N GLY A 96 -10.95 -17.19 -1.77
CA GLY A 96 -12.20 -17.81 -1.30
C GLY A 96 -12.14 -18.05 0.21
N ASN A 97 -12.28 -19.31 0.64
CA ASN A 97 -12.17 -19.72 2.04
C ASN A 97 -10.75 -20.25 2.40
N GLY A 98 -9.81 -20.21 1.45
CA GLY A 98 -8.44 -20.67 1.67
C GLY A 98 -7.53 -19.55 2.13
N HIS A 99 -6.60 -19.91 3.01
CA HIS A 99 -5.53 -19.02 3.44
C HIS A 99 -4.20 -19.76 3.33
N GLU A 100 -3.24 -19.16 2.65
CA GLU A 100 -1.85 -19.58 2.56
C GLU A 100 -1.00 -18.64 3.39
N PHE A 101 -0.49 -19.13 4.52
CA PHE A 101 0.32 -18.32 5.44
C PHE A 101 1.77 -18.24 4.98
N HIS A 102 2.33 -17.04 5.10
CA HIS A 102 3.73 -16.75 4.87
C HIS A 102 4.32 -16.11 6.13
N GLU A 103 5.15 -16.86 6.83
CA GLU A 103 5.81 -16.42 8.08
C GLU A 103 7.13 -15.66 7.82
N GLU A 104 7.60 -15.68 6.56
CA GLU A 104 8.84 -15.03 6.17
C GLU A 104 8.70 -13.50 6.26
N GLU A 105 9.79 -12.81 6.63
CA GLU A 105 9.83 -11.33 6.64
C GLU A 105 9.60 -10.72 5.26
N GLU A 106 9.90 -11.46 4.21
CA GLU A 106 9.65 -11.06 2.82
C GLU A 106 9.36 -12.26 1.93
N PHE A 107 8.46 -12.09 0.96
CA PHE A 107 8.20 -13.08 -0.09
C PHE A 107 7.90 -12.42 -1.43
N GLU A 108 8.18 -13.13 -2.52
CA GLU A 108 7.93 -12.67 -3.88
C GLU A 108 6.47 -12.99 -4.29
N ILE A 109 5.76 -11.98 -4.75
CA ILE A 109 4.43 -12.13 -5.38
C ILE A 109 4.62 -12.40 -6.88
N SER A 110 5.62 -11.76 -7.48
CA SER A 110 6.11 -11.99 -8.84
C SER A 110 7.58 -11.62 -8.91
N SER A 111 8.21 -11.82 -10.07
CA SER A 111 9.61 -11.41 -10.28
C SER A 111 9.89 -9.92 -10.08
N GLY A 112 8.86 -9.08 -10.19
CA GLY A 112 8.96 -7.62 -10.03
C GLY A 112 8.25 -7.07 -8.79
N ILE A 113 7.58 -7.91 -8.00
CA ILE A 113 6.78 -7.47 -6.84
C ILE A 113 7.14 -8.32 -5.62
N LYS A 114 7.62 -7.66 -4.57
CA LYS A 114 7.97 -8.30 -3.29
C LYS A 114 7.19 -7.67 -2.14
N ARG A 115 6.57 -8.50 -1.31
CA ARG A 115 6.05 -8.10 -0.01
C ARG A 115 7.18 -8.09 1.00
N ILE A 116 7.27 -7.06 1.83
CA ILE A 116 8.21 -6.95 2.95
C ILE A 116 7.44 -6.63 4.24
N ALA A 117 7.80 -7.26 5.35
CA ALA A 117 7.29 -6.88 6.66
C ALA A 117 7.82 -5.50 7.05
N THR A 118 6.92 -4.62 7.46
CA THR A 118 7.21 -3.26 7.94
C THR A 118 6.43 -2.98 9.22
N PRO A 119 6.69 -3.75 10.30
CA PRO A 119 5.94 -3.63 11.55
C PRO A 119 6.07 -2.26 12.20
N GLY A 120 5.18 -1.99 13.16
CA GLY A 120 5.24 -0.85 14.06
C GLY A 120 4.01 0.05 14.06
N HIS A 121 3.48 0.46 12.89
CA HIS A 121 2.24 1.26 12.85
C HIS A 121 1.05 0.43 13.37
N GLN A 122 0.79 -0.74 12.78
CA GLN A 122 -0.25 -1.67 13.24
C GLN A 122 0.36 -3.03 13.63
N GLY A 123 1.31 -3.04 14.56
CA GLY A 123 1.94 -4.26 15.06
C GLY A 123 2.65 -5.04 13.95
N ASP A 124 2.63 -6.38 14.07
CA ASP A 124 3.38 -7.29 13.19
C ASP A 124 2.73 -7.51 11.83
N ILE A 125 1.47 -7.13 11.66
CA ILE A 125 0.71 -7.38 10.42
C ILE A 125 0.95 -6.32 9.34
N HIS A 126 1.57 -5.19 9.66
CA HIS A 126 1.87 -4.17 8.67
C HIS A 126 2.95 -4.64 7.69
N ALA A 127 2.66 -4.52 6.41
CA ALA A 127 3.56 -4.89 5.32
C ALA A 127 3.55 -3.81 4.21
N SER A 128 4.64 -3.74 3.47
CA SER A 128 4.79 -2.86 2.31
C SER A 128 5.12 -3.67 1.06
N LEU A 129 4.93 -3.08 -0.13
CA LEU A 129 5.38 -3.66 -1.38
C LEU A 129 6.62 -2.95 -1.89
N LEU A 130 7.62 -3.71 -2.32
CA LEU A 130 8.70 -3.23 -3.18
C LEU A 130 8.39 -3.66 -4.62
N VAL A 131 8.40 -2.71 -5.53
CA VAL A 131 8.07 -2.94 -6.94
C VAL A 131 9.23 -2.47 -7.82
N GLU A 132 9.82 -3.39 -8.59
CA GLU A 132 10.90 -3.10 -9.52
C GLU A 132 10.33 -2.50 -10.81
N THR A 133 10.64 -1.25 -11.09
CA THR A 133 10.18 -0.52 -12.27
C THR A 133 11.35 -0.02 -13.12
N ASP A 134 11.07 0.44 -14.34
CA ASP A 134 12.07 1.06 -15.22
C ASP A 134 12.69 2.33 -14.61
N ALA A 135 12.00 2.98 -13.67
CA ALA A 135 12.48 4.20 -13.00
C ALA A 135 13.27 3.90 -11.72
N GLY A 136 13.33 2.66 -11.27
CA GLY A 136 13.91 2.21 -10.01
C GLY A 136 12.88 1.49 -9.13
N VAL A 137 13.24 1.22 -7.89
CA VAL A 137 12.39 0.51 -6.93
C VAL A 137 11.39 1.48 -6.29
N VAL A 138 10.11 1.20 -6.46
CA VAL A 138 9.02 1.94 -5.80
C VAL A 138 8.55 1.13 -4.58
N CYS A 139 8.50 1.76 -3.41
CA CYS A 139 7.86 1.19 -2.23
C CYS A 139 6.45 1.77 -2.06
N VAL A 140 5.43 0.90 -2.09
CA VAL A 140 4.10 1.26 -1.58
C VAL A 140 4.12 0.97 -0.09
N ALA A 141 4.30 2.02 0.71
CA ALA A 141 4.75 1.89 2.10
C ALA A 141 3.61 1.81 3.11
N GLY A 142 2.37 2.19 2.72
CA GLY A 142 1.31 2.37 3.70
C GLY A 142 1.71 3.37 4.79
N ASP A 143 1.24 3.16 5.99
CA ASP A 143 1.45 4.07 7.12
C ASP A 143 2.79 3.92 7.84
N VAL A 144 3.82 3.39 7.16
CA VAL A 144 5.21 3.64 7.56
C VAL A 144 5.48 5.15 7.63
N TRP A 145 4.84 5.91 6.72
CA TRP A 145 4.62 7.36 6.82
C TRP A 145 3.21 7.70 6.31
N TRP A 146 2.59 8.67 6.95
CA TRP A 146 1.26 9.10 6.53
C TRP A 146 1.33 10.01 5.30
N ASN A 147 2.27 10.96 5.27
CA ASN A 147 2.30 12.03 4.28
C ASN A 147 3.59 12.08 3.44
N GLU A 148 3.53 12.79 2.32
CA GLU A 148 4.63 13.00 1.36
C GLU A 148 5.88 13.65 1.97
N ASP A 149 5.74 14.39 3.07
CA ASP A 149 6.83 15.03 3.82
C ASP A 149 7.42 14.13 4.91
N PHE A 150 7.08 12.84 4.91
CA PHE A 150 7.52 11.85 5.90
C PHE A 150 7.09 12.17 7.34
N THR A 151 5.88 12.68 7.48
CA THR A 151 5.22 12.91 8.79
C THR A 151 4.15 11.85 9.08
N PRO A 152 3.76 11.67 10.36
CA PRO A 152 4.37 12.26 11.55
C PRO A 152 5.74 11.66 11.86
N LYS A 153 6.63 12.44 12.48
CA LYS A 153 7.93 11.92 12.93
C LYS A 153 7.78 10.88 14.04
N LYS A 154 6.90 11.15 15.00
CA LYS A 154 6.44 10.21 16.00
C LYS A 154 4.97 9.93 15.72
N ASP A 155 4.66 8.69 15.41
CA ASP A 155 3.30 8.29 15.09
C ASP A 155 2.50 8.09 16.38
N PRO A 156 1.42 8.87 16.61
CA PRO A 156 0.62 8.76 17.83
C PRO A 156 -0.20 7.48 17.91
N TYR A 157 -0.37 6.77 16.78
CA TYR A 157 -1.14 5.52 16.69
C TYR A 157 -0.26 4.28 16.51
N ALA A 158 1.08 4.44 16.48
CA ALA A 158 1.97 3.31 16.34
C ALA A 158 1.80 2.33 17.51
N ALA A 159 1.59 1.06 17.19
CA ALA A 159 1.59 -0.01 18.16
C ALA A 159 2.98 -0.19 18.79
N ASP A 160 4.05 -0.01 17.98
CA ASP A 160 5.44 0.02 18.43
C ASP A 160 6.24 1.05 17.61
N GLN A 161 6.67 2.13 18.27
CA GLN A 161 7.43 3.20 17.62
C GLN A 161 8.85 2.77 17.26
N GLU A 162 9.48 1.88 18.05
CA GLU A 162 10.85 1.41 17.76
C GLU A 162 10.86 0.54 16.51
N ASP A 163 9.90 -0.36 16.37
CA ASP A 163 9.76 -1.20 15.18
C ASP A 163 9.36 -0.37 13.95
N LEU A 164 8.52 0.65 14.11
CA LEU A 164 8.21 1.60 13.04
C LEU A 164 9.48 2.32 12.54
N GLU A 165 10.38 2.73 13.45
CA GLU A 165 11.65 3.37 13.06
C GLU A 165 12.60 2.39 12.35
N LYS A 166 12.60 1.10 12.70
CA LYS A 166 13.34 0.06 11.96
C LYS A 166 12.76 -0.12 10.55
N SER A 167 11.43 -0.18 10.45
CA SER A 167 10.70 -0.27 9.18
C SER A 167 10.98 0.91 8.27
N ARG A 168 10.97 2.14 8.80
CA ARG A 168 11.35 3.36 8.09
C ARG A 168 12.76 3.28 7.51
N LYS A 169 13.73 2.80 8.30
CA LYS A 169 15.12 2.59 7.84
C LYS A 169 15.21 1.53 6.75
N LYS A 170 14.45 0.41 6.87
CA LYS A 170 14.38 -0.67 5.89
C LYS A 170 13.88 -0.14 4.55
N VAL A 171 12.77 0.60 4.53
CA VAL A 171 12.21 1.19 3.32
C VAL A 171 13.15 2.21 2.68
N LEU A 172 13.73 3.14 3.47
CA LEU A 172 14.70 4.13 2.96
C LEU A 172 15.96 3.50 2.36
N LYS A 173 16.35 2.32 2.82
CA LYS A 173 17.49 1.58 2.24
C LYS A 173 17.13 0.92 0.91
N ALA A 174 15.92 0.38 0.79
CA ALA A 174 15.48 -0.45 -0.35
C ALA A 174 14.95 0.37 -1.53
N ALA A 175 14.14 1.41 -1.29
CA ALA A 175 13.37 2.08 -2.32
C ALA A 175 14.04 3.33 -2.89
N ASP A 176 13.81 3.62 -4.19
CA ASP A 176 14.16 4.87 -4.85
C ASP A 176 13.01 5.89 -4.79
N TYR A 177 11.77 5.39 -4.78
CA TYR A 177 10.54 6.16 -4.63
C TYR A 177 9.65 5.53 -3.57
N ILE A 178 8.87 6.35 -2.88
CA ILE A 178 7.99 5.93 -1.78
C ILE A 178 6.60 6.50 -1.99
N ILE A 179 5.58 5.67 -1.86
CA ILE A 179 4.19 6.07 -1.77
C ILE A 179 3.76 5.87 -0.32
N PRO A 180 3.54 6.96 0.43
CA PRO A 180 3.05 6.92 1.80
C PRO A 180 1.56 6.60 1.85
N GLY A 181 1.02 6.33 3.03
CA GLY A 181 -0.37 5.96 3.22
C GLY A 181 -1.38 6.99 2.69
N HIS A 182 -1.11 8.28 2.84
CA HIS A 182 -2.04 9.38 2.53
C HIS A 182 -1.42 10.48 1.65
N GLY A 183 -0.72 10.10 0.60
CA GLY A 183 -0.05 11.07 -0.24
C GLY A 183 0.31 10.59 -1.62
N GLY A 184 0.99 11.41 -2.41
CA GLY A 184 1.55 11.04 -3.70
C GLY A 184 2.90 10.33 -3.58
N MET A 185 3.40 9.83 -4.70
CA MET A 185 4.72 9.25 -4.79
C MET A 185 5.79 10.32 -4.65
N VAL A 186 6.78 10.09 -3.80
CA VAL A 186 7.92 10.98 -3.57
C VAL A 186 9.24 10.27 -3.80
N LYS A 187 10.25 11.03 -4.20
CA LYS A 187 11.60 10.51 -4.31
C LYS A 187 12.18 10.28 -2.91
N ASN A 188 12.88 9.17 -2.74
CA ASN A 188 13.55 8.86 -1.47
C ASN A 188 14.65 9.90 -1.18
N PRO A 189 14.58 10.66 -0.08
CA PRO A 189 15.54 11.72 0.23
C PRO A 189 16.95 11.19 0.51
N LYS A 190 17.11 9.90 0.84
CA LYS A 190 18.41 9.27 1.11
C LYS A 190 19.11 8.69 -0.12
N LYS A 191 18.42 8.63 -1.27
CA LYS A 191 18.97 8.15 -2.55
C LYS A 191 19.45 9.30 -3.47
N ASN A 192 19.55 10.53 -2.93
CA ASN A 192 20.14 11.67 -3.61
C ASN A 192 21.64 11.72 -3.29
N GLY A 193 22.42 10.85 -3.93
CA GLY A 193 23.86 10.82 -3.82
C GLY A 193 24.44 10.15 -5.04
#